data_9e9f0ac0e48f8695842fff6ef6ff93bb
#
_entry.id   9e9f0ac0e48f8695842fff6ef6ff93bb
#
_cell.length_a   1.000
_cell.length_b   1.000
_cell.length_c   1.000
_cell.angle_alpha   90.00
_cell.angle_beta   90.00
_cell.angle_gamma   90.00
#
_symmetry.space_group_name_H-M   'P 1'
#
loop_
_entity.id
_entity.type
_entity.pdbx_description
1 polymer ?
#
loop_
_entity_poly.entity_id
_entity_poly.type
_entity_poly.pdbx_seq_one_letter_code
_entity_poly.pdbx_strand_id
1 'polypeptide(L)'
;AMSCRPDLIIFDEPTTALDVTTQIEVLAAIRDIVSQFNTAAIYITHDLAVVAQMADRIKVLFRGDEVEEAATGTMMKSPKEEYTKSLWAVRSFQRKQKPLAKKGEVPVISLQSVTAAYATTPVLREVSFDIHRGRTVAVVGESGSGKSTAARCITGLLPPLSGQVLNNGNPLPASF
;
A
#
# COMPACT_ATOMS: atom_id res chain seq x y z
N ALA A 1 4.50 3.43 26.89
CA ALA A 1 4.68 1.99 27.16
C ALA A 1 6.08 1.68 27.69
N MET A 2 7.17 2.30 27.16
CA MET A 2 8.58 1.99 27.55
C MET A 2 9.05 2.55 28.89
N SER A 3 8.34 3.52 29.47
CA SER A 3 8.75 4.15 30.75
C SER A 3 8.84 3.18 31.93
N CYS A 4 8.10 2.07 31.87
CA CYS A 4 8.10 1.02 32.91
C CYS A 4 9.13 -0.10 32.66
N ARG A 5 9.92 -0.05 31.57
CA ARG A 5 10.86 -1.10 31.15
C ARG A 5 10.23 -2.51 31.22
N PRO A 6 9.21 -2.80 30.42
CA PRO A 6 8.50 -4.08 30.44
C PRO A 6 9.39 -5.21 29.91
N ASP A 7 9.21 -6.42 30.44
CA ASP A 7 9.86 -7.63 29.91
C ASP A 7 9.23 -8.10 28.60
N LEU A 8 7.97 -7.75 28.35
CA LEU A 8 7.21 -8.09 27.16
C LEU A 8 6.41 -6.89 26.64
N ILE A 9 6.45 -6.68 25.31
CA ILE A 9 5.59 -5.72 24.61
C ILE A 9 4.71 -6.46 23.62
N ILE A 10 3.44 -6.11 23.55
CA ILE A 10 2.49 -6.60 22.56
C ILE A 10 2.15 -5.48 21.60
N PHE A 11 2.45 -5.69 20.31
CA PHE A 11 2.09 -4.81 19.21
C PHE A 11 0.92 -5.43 18.46
N ASP A 12 -0.27 -4.85 18.63
CA ASP A 12 -1.49 -5.31 17.96
C ASP A 12 -1.81 -4.37 16.80
N GLU A 13 -1.57 -4.84 15.58
CA GLU A 13 -1.76 -4.10 14.33
C GLU A 13 -1.14 -2.68 14.32
N PRO A 14 0.10 -2.47 14.79
CA PRO A 14 0.62 -1.13 15.07
C PRO A 14 0.85 -0.27 13.81
N THR A 15 0.83 -0.87 12.63
CA THR A 15 1.05 -0.18 11.36
C THR A 15 -0.20 -0.11 10.49
N THR A 16 -1.34 -0.59 10.99
CA THR A 16 -2.64 -0.50 10.28
C THR A 16 -3.00 0.97 10.03
N ALA A 17 -3.42 1.28 8.80
CA ALA A 17 -3.76 2.62 8.32
C ALA A 17 -2.58 3.61 8.18
N LEU A 18 -1.34 3.20 8.34
CA LEU A 18 -0.18 4.01 8.00
C LEU A 18 0.14 3.93 6.50
N ASP A 19 0.66 5.00 5.95
CA ASP A 19 1.28 4.95 4.61
C ASP A 19 2.61 4.19 4.67
N VAL A 20 3.09 3.75 3.50
CA VAL A 20 4.27 2.86 3.39
C VAL A 20 5.52 3.46 4.01
N THR A 21 5.74 4.77 3.88
CA THR A 21 6.93 5.44 4.40
C THR A 21 6.90 5.49 5.90
N THR A 22 5.79 5.95 6.48
CA THR A 22 5.56 5.98 7.93
C THR A 22 5.61 4.56 8.52
N GLN A 23 5.07 3.56 7.81
CA GLN A 23 5.16 2.16 8.24
C GLN A 23 6.61 1.69 8.38
N ILE A 24 7.48 1.99 7.41
CA ILE A 24 8.90 1.62 7.45
C ILE A 24 9.60 2.27 8.66
N GLU A 25 9.34 3.54 8.90
CA GLU A 25 9.92 4.28 10.04
C GLU A 25 9.48 3.70 11.38
N VAL A 26 8.17 3.41 11.52
CA VAL A 26 7.62 2.79 12.75
C VAL A 26 8.19 1.40 12.98
N LEU A 27 8.32 0.57 11.94
CA LEU A 27 8.93 -0.75 12.05
C LEU A 27 10.40 -0.70 12.45
N ALA A 28 11.15 0.25 11.90
CA ALA A 28 12.54 0.48 12.29
C ALA A 28 12.62 0.88 13.77
N ALA A 29 11.81 1.84 14.21
CA ALA A 29 11.76 2.29 15.60
C ALA A 29 11.37 1.16 16.58
N ILE A 30 10.40 0.31 16.22
CA ILE A 30 10.00 -0.87 17.03
C ILE A 30 11.19 -1.82 17.16
N ARG A 31 11.90 -2.12 16.08
CA ARG A 31 13.07 -3.02 16.09
C ARG A 31 14.19 -2.49 16.98
N ASP A 32 14.46 -1.20 16.85
CA ASP A 32 15.50 -0.52 17.67
C ASP A 32 15.13 -0.58 19.15
N ILE A 33 13.88 -0.32 19.52
CA ILE A 33 13.39 -0.40 20.90
C ILE A 33 13.53 -1.81 21.44
N VAL A 34 13.05 -2.82 20.73
CA VAL A 34 13.12 -4.22 21.14
C VAL A 34 14.57 -4.66 21.37
N SER A 35 15.47 -4.27 20.45
CA SER A 35 16.89 -4.59 20.55
C SER A 35 17.60 -3.82 21.67
N GLN A 36 17.37 -2.52 21.79
CA GLN A 36 18.04 -1.66 22.77
C GLN A 36 17.68 -2.03 24.21
N PHE A 37 16.43 -2.37 24.45
CA PHE A 37 15.93 -2.71 25.79
C PHE A 37 15.96 -4.21 26.07
N ASN A 38 16.39 -5.04 25.12
CA ASN A 38 16.38 -6.50 25.21
C ASN A 38 15.03 -7.04 25.71
N THR A 39 13.93 -6.48 25.21
CA THR A 39 12.55 -6.78 25.61
C THR A 39 11.98 -7.83 24.68
N ALA A 40 11.23 -8.79 25.20
CA ALA A 40 10.47 -9.72 24.34
C ALA A 40 9.33 -8.96 23.64
N ALA A 41 8.98 -9.39 22.41
CA ALA A 41 7.91 -8.76 21.64
C ALA A 41 6.97 -9.80 21.02
N ILE A 42 5.67 -9.54 21.08
CA ILE A 42 4.66 -10.20 20.27
C ILE A 42 4.16 -9.17 19.24
N TYR A 43 4.23 -9.53 17.97
CA TYR A 43 3.74 -8.71 16.88
C TYR A 43 2.54 -9.39 16.22
N ILE A 44 1.35 -8.82 16.38
CA ILE A 44 0.10 -9.33 15.82
C ILE A 44 -0.21 -8.54 14.57
N THR A 45 -0.35 -9.22 13.44
CA THR A 45 -0.70 -8.58 12.17
C THR A 45 -1.14 -9.62 11.13
N HIS A 46 -1.88 -9.16 10.15
CA HIS A 46 -2.20 -9.89 8.93
C HIS A 46 -1.22 -9.58 7.77
N ASP A 47 -0.30 -8.63 7.95
CA ASP A 47 0.68 -8.25 6.93
C ASP A 47 1.94 -9.13 7.02
N LEU A 48 1.99 -10.14 6.15
CA LEU A 48 3.13 -11.07 6.06
C LEU A 48 4.44 -10.40 5.64
N ALA A 49 4.38 -9.22 4.97
CA ALA A 49 5.59 -8.48 4.61
C ALA A 49 6.26 -7.88 5.85
N VAL A 50 5.43 -7.42 6.78
CA VAL A 50 5.87 -6.92 8.09
C VAL A 50 6.44 -8.05 8.93
N VAL A 51 5.70 -9.18 9.03
CA VAL A 51 6.15 -10.36 9.79
C VAL A 51 7.53 -10.82 9.35
N ALA A 52 7.76 -10.88 8.03
CA ALA A 52 9.04 -11.30 7.46
C ALA A 52 10.24 -10.43 7.88
N GLN A 53 9.99 -9.17 8.23
CA GLN A 53 11.02 -8.20 8.61
C GLN A 53 11.23 -8.09 10.12
N MET A 54 10.20 -8.42 10.91
CA MET A 54 10.17 -8.14 12.34
C MET A 54 10.33 -9.37 13.22
N ALA A 55 9.79 -10.53 12.80
CA ALA A 55 9.67 -11.70 13.65
C ALA A 55 10.80 -12.72 13.45
N ASP A 56 11.30 -13.29 14.53
CA ASP A 56 12.21 -14.44 14.51
C ASP A 56 11.45 -15.74 14.25
N ARG A 57 10.24 -15.85 14.80
CA ARG A 57 9.34 -17.00 14.68
C ARG A 57 7.94 -16.52 14.31
N ILE A 58 7.24 -17.35 13.58
CA ILE A 58 5.86 -17.08 13.16
C ILE A 58 4.97 -18.19 13.70
N LYS A 59 3.86 -17.79 14.32
CA LYS A 59 2.77 -18.69 14.72
C LYS A 59 1.53 -18.29 13.92
N VAL A 60 0.96 -19.25 13.22
CA VAL A 60 -0.25 -19.08 12.42
C VAL A 60 -1.44 -19.61 13.20
N LEU A 61 -2.47 -18.80 13.33
CA LEU A 61 -3.73 -19.14 13.98
C LEU A 61 -4.88 -19.13 12.96
N PHE A 62 -5.81 -20.05 13.12
CA PHE A 62 -7.05 -20.10 12.35
C PHE A 62 -8.22 -20.52 13.23
N ARG A 63 -9.23 -19.69 13.35
CA ARG A 63 -10.45 -19.93 14.17
C ARG A 63 -10.18 -20.27 15.64
N GLY A 64 -9.08 -19.77 16.20
CA GLY A 64 -8.66 -20.00 17.57
C GLY A 64 -7.68 -21.15 17.74
N ASP A 65 -7.50 -21.98 16.72
CA ASP A 65 -6.56 -23.10 16.76
C ASP A 65 -5.19 -22.70 16.19
N GLU A 66 -4.14 -23.31 16.74
CA GLU A 66 -2.80 -23.24 16.18
C GLU A 66 -2.70 -24.10 14.92
N VAL A 67 -2.31 -23.50 13.78
CA VAL A 67 -2.16 -24.19 12.51
C VAL A 67 -0.71 -24.60 12.27
N GLU A 68 0.21 -23.65 12.44
CA GLU A 68 1.62 -23.89 12.16
C GLU A 68 2.50 -22.93 12.97
N GLU A 69 3.66 -23.43 13.44
CA GLU A 69 4.70 -22.61 14.04
C GLU A 69 6.07 -22.98 13.47
N ALA A 70 6.84 -21.98 13.06
CA ALA A 70 8.21 -22.17 12.57
C ALA A 70 9.05 -20.90 12.70
N ALA A 71 10.37 -21.04 12.55
CA ALA A 71 11.25 -19.90 12.36
C ALA A 71 10.86 -19.17 11.07
N THR A 72 10.95 -17.83 11.06
CA THR A 72 10.51 -16.97 9.95
C THR A 72 11.10 -17.41 8.61
N GLY A 73 12.41 -17.66 8.55
CA GLY A 73 13.07 -18.10 7.32
C GLY A 73 12.53 -19.42 6.76
N THR A 74 12.14 -20.36 7.61
CA THR A 74 11.53 -21.65 7.23
C THR A 74 10.11 -21.45 6.75
N MET A 75 9.31 -20.73 7.53
CA MET A 75 7.91 -20.41 7.22
C MET A 75 7.76 -19.69 5.88
N MET A 76 8.69 -18.77 5.59
CA MET A 76 8.69 -18.01 4.35
C MET A 76 9.05 -18.84 3.11
N LYS A 77 9.92 -19.85 3.26
CA LYS A 77 10.40 -20.65 2.13
C LYS A 77 9.57 -21.90 1.88
N SER A 78 9.09 -22.54 2.93
CA SER A 78 8.48 -23.86 2.86
C SER A 78 7.40 -24.02 3.95
N PRO A 79 6.29 -23.30 3.89
CA PRO A 79 5.16 -23.53 4.77
C PRO A 79 4.59 -24.93 4.54
N LYS A 80 4.21 -25.62 5.60
CA LYS A 80 3.75 -27.01 5.54
C LYS A 80 2.24 -27.09 5.36
N GLU A 81 1.50 -26.31 6.15
CA GLU A 81 0.05 -26.36 6.19
C GLU A 81 -0.61 -25.63 5.02
N GLU A 82 -1.70 -26.20 4.50
CA GLU A 82 -2.40 -25.64 3.35
C GLU A 82 -2.96 -24.22 3.62
N TYR A 83 -3.44 -23.98 4.83
CA TYR A 83 -3.90 -22.64 5.21
C TYR A 83 -2.73 -21.63 5.18
N THR A 84 -1.59 -21.99 5.75
CA THR A 84 -0.38 -21.16 5.71
C THR A 84 0.06 -20.90 4.27
N LYS A 85 0.10 -21.92 3.42
CA LYS A 85 0.40 -21.77 1.99
C LYS A 85 -0.56 -20.81 1.30
N SER A 86 -1.85 -20.88 1.62
CA SER A 86 -2.85 -19.97 1.03
C SER A 86 -2.62 -18.51 1.41
N LEU A 87 -2.20 -18.22 2.65
CA LEU A 87 -1.82 -16.86 3.08
C LEU A 87 -0.62 -16.34 2.29
N TRP A 88 0.38 -17.20 2.03
CA TRP A 88 1.58 -16.85 1.26
C TRP A 88 1.30 -16.73 -0.24
N ALA A 89 0.37 -17.54 -0.78
CA ALA A 89 0.02 -17.53 -2.20
C ALA A 89 -0.55 -16.17 -2.66
N VAL A 90 -1.27 -15.47 -1.80
CA VAL A 90 -1.79 -14.11 -2.09
C VAL A 90 -0.64 -13.15 -2.41
N ARG A 91 0.52 -13.30 -1.77
CA ARG A 91 1.70 -12.46 -1.98
C ARG A 91 2.45 -12.79 -3.29
N SER A 92 2.39 -14.04 -3.73
CA SER A 92 3.05 -14.52 -4.95
C SER A 92 2.16 -14.42 -6.19
N PHE A 93 0.98 -13.81 -6.09
CA PHE A 93 0.06 -13.66 -7.21
C PHE A 93 0.70 -12.79 -8.30
N GLN A 94 1.40 -13.43 -9.23
CA GLN A 94 1.86 -12.79 -10.45
C GLN A 94 0.67 -12.65 -11.41
N ARG A 95 0.12 -11.45 -11.45
CA ARG A 95 -0.87 -11.14 -12.49
C ARG A 95 -0.22 -11.32 -13.86
N LYS A 96 -0.80 -12.16 -14.72
CA LYS A 96 -0.36 -12.23 -16.13
C LYS A 96 -0.35 -10.81 -16.68
N GLN A 97 0.82 -10.38 -17.13
CA GLN A 97 0.97 -9.06 -17.74
C GLN A 97 0.06 -8.99 -18.97
N LYS A 98 -0.86 -8.05 -18.98
CA LYS A 98 -1.63 -7.75 -20.19
C LYS A 98 -0.68 -7.07 -21.20
N PRO A 99 -0.77 -7.39 -22.49
CA PRO A 99 0.02 -6.68 -23.50
C PRO A 99 -0.18 -5.17 -23.37
N LEU A 100 0.82 -4.37 -23.68
CA LEU A 100 0.72 -2.92 -23.65
C LEU A 100 -0.47 -2.44 -24.50
N ALA A 101 -1.01 -1.27 -24.20
CA ALA A 101 -2.05 -0.66 -25.02
C ALA A 101 -1.58 -0.58 -26.48
N LYS A 102 -2.46 -0.86 -27.42
CA LYS A 102 -2.12 -0.80 -28.85
C LYS A 102 -1.80 0.65 -29.22
N LYS A 103 -0.83 0.82 -30.12
CA LYS A 103 -0.51 2.15 -30.64
C LYS A 103 -1.74 2.75 -31.31
N GLY A 104 -2.19 3.94 -30.82
CA GLY A 104 -3.41 4.60 -31.31
C GLY A 104 -4.69 4.23 -30.56
N GLU A 105 -4.64 3.37 -29.53
CA GLU A 105 -5.80 3.12 -28.67
C GLU A 105 -6.11 4.34 -27.82
N VAL A 106 -7.32 4.89 -27.95
CA VAL A 106 -7.77 6.04 -27.17
C VAL A 106 -7.98 5.61 -25.72
N PRO A 107 -7.31 6.26 -24.73
CA PRO A 107 -7.54 5.97 -23.33
C PRO A 107 -8.96 6.34 -22.90
N VAL A 108 -9.51 5.57 -21.95
CA VAL A 108 -10.80 5.92 -21.32
C VAL A 108 -10.66 7.19 -20.51
N ILE A 109 -9.54 7.33 -19.78
CA ILE A 109 -9.18 8.56 -19.06
C ILE A 109 -7.74 8.90 -19.42
N SER A 110 -7.49 10.19 -19.70
CA SER A 110 -6.16 10.75 -19.91
C SER A 110 -6.02 12.03 -19.11
N LEU A 111 -5.01 12.08 -18.24
CA LEU A 111 -4.55 13.33 -17.64
C LEU A 111 -3.40 13.87 -18.48
N GLN A 112 -3.47 15.13 -18.84
CA GLN A 112 -2.46 15.78 -19.66
C GLN A 112 -1.96 17.05 -18.96
N SER A 113 -0.76 16.97 -18.38
CA SER A 113 -0.09 18.03 -17.63
C SER A 113 -0.99 18.71 -16.59
N VAL A 114 -1.76 17.89 -15.85
CA VAL A 114 -2.75 18.39 -14.90
C VAL A 114 -2.06 18.99 -13.69
N THR A 115 -2.32 20.28 -13.44
CA THR A 115 -1.99 20.98 -12.19
C THR A 115 -3.30 21.30 -11.47
N ALA A 116 -3.35 20.94 -10.18
CA ALA A 116 -4.54 21.19 -9.35
C ALA A 116 -4.16 21.67 -7.95
N ALA A 117 -5.00 22.51 -7.35
CA ALA A 117 -4.77 23.09 -6.05
C ALA A 117 -6.05 23.12 -5.22
N TYR A 118 -5.89 23.19 -3.90
CA TYR A 118 -6.93 23.63 -2.97
C TYR A 118 -6.61 25.07 -2.55
N ALA A 119 -7.51 25.99 -2.86
CA ALA A 119 -7.29 27.43 -2.72
C ALA A 119 -6.00 27.85 -3.47
N THR A 120 -4.98 28.30 -2.76
CA THR A 120 -3.70 28.77 -3.35
C THR A 120 -2.58 27.73 -3.30
N THR A 121 -2.81 26.55 -2.71
CA THR A 121 -1.75 25.55 -2.51
C THR A 121 -1.81 24.48 -3.60
N PRO A 122 -0.83 24.44 -4.54
CA PRO A 122 -0.74 23.42 -5.56
C PRO A 122 -0.45 22.04 -4.94
N VAL A 123 -1.26 21.05 -5.29
CA VAL A 123 -1.14 19.65 -4.83
C VAL A 123 -0.70 18.73 -5.97
N LEU A 124 -1.23 18.92 -7.18
CA LEU A 124 -0.74 18.26 -8.38
C LEU A 124 0.05 19.25 -9.21
N ARG A 125 1.15 18.80 -9.82
CA ARG A 125 2.02 19.60 -10.67
C ARG A 125 2.32 18.83 -11.96
N GLU A 126 1.71 19.23 -13.06
CA GLU A 126 1.92 18.70 -14.42
C GLU A 126 1.80 17.15 -14.52
N VAL A 127 0.85 16.57 -13.77
CA VAL A 127 0.65 15.12 -13.74
C VAL A 127 0.03 14.63 -15.03
N SER A 128 0.64 13.62 -15.65
CA SER A 128 0.16 13.00 -16.89
C SER A 128 0.17 11.49 -16.79
N PHE A 129 -0.93 10.83 -17.12
CA PHE A 129 -1.01 9.39 -17.33
C PHE A 129 -2.32 9.00 -18.02
N ASP A 130 -2.33 7.81 -18.60
CA ASP A 130 -3.45 7.25 -19.34
C ASP A 130 -4.01 6.00 -18.68
N ILE A 131 -5.32 5.85 -18.70
CA ILE A 131 -6.04 4.65 -18.26
C ILE A 131 -6.80 4.07 -19.45
N HIS A 132 -6.40 2.89 -19.90
CA HIS A 132 -7.05 2.21 -21.02
C HIS A 132 -8.12 1.23 -20.57
N ARG A 133 -9.06 0.90 -21.45
CA ARG A 133 -10.14 -0.05 -21.16
C ARG A 133 -9.61 -1.41 -20.69
N GLY A 134 -10.18 -1.93 -19.62
CA GLY A 134 -9.76 -3.21 -19.04
C GLY A 134 -8.37 -3.21 -18.40
N ARG A 135 -7.76 -2.05 -18.22
CA ARG A 135 -6.50 -1.85 -17.49
C ARG A 135 -6.75 -1.29 -16.10
N THR A 136 -5.80 -1.51 -15.22
CA THR A 136 -5.79 -0.92 -13.88
C THR A 136 -4.48 -0.17 -13.72
N VAL A 137 -4.57 1.10 -13.40
CA VAL A 137 -3.41 1.94 -13.01
C VAL A 137 -3.46 2.09 -11.50
N ALA A 138 -2.35 1.79 -10.83
CA ALA A 138 -2.20 2.05 -9.40
C ALA A 138 -1.49 3.39 -9.21
N VAL A 139 -2.10 4.28 -8.42
CA VAL A 139 -1.48 5.55 -8.01
C VAL A 139 -0.99 5.36 -6.57
N VAL A 140 0.32 5.40 -6.37
CA VAL A 140 0.97 5.14 -5.08
C VAL A 140 1.76 6.37 -4.62
N GLY A 141 2.03 6.48 -3.34
CA GLY A 141 2.79 7.59 -2.73
C GLY A 141 2.37 7.83 -1.28
N GLU A 142 3.10 8.69 -0.60
CA GLU A 142 2.87 9.07 0.80
C GLU A 142 1.52 9.74 1.04
N SER A 143 1.10 9.84 2.31
CA SER A 143 -0.05 10.65 2.69
C SER A 143 0.19 12.11 2.26
N GLY A 144 -0.84 12.75 1.69
CA GLY A 144 -0.69 14.12 1.19
C GLY A 144 -0.05 14.26 -0.22
N SER A 145 0.45 13.18 -0.85
CA SER A 145 1.10 13.25 -2.18
C SER A 145 0.18 13.58 -3.35
N GLY A 146 -1.12 13.78 -3.13
CA GLY A 146 -2.06 14.19 -4.17
C GLY A 146 -2.88 13.07 -4.81
N LYS A 147 -2.78 11.81 -4.35
CA LYS A 147 -3.53 10.67 -4.92
C LYS A 147 -5.04 10.90 -4.99
N SER A 148 -5.63 11.32 -3.87
CA SER A 148 -7.06 11.66 -3.80
C SER A 148 -7.41 12.90 -4.63
N THR A 149 -6.46 13.82 -4.79
CA THR A 149 -6.63 15.01 -5.65
C THR A 149 -6.71 14.61 -7.12
N ALA A 150 -5.82 13.69 -7.56
CA ALA A 150 -5.88 13.14 -8.90
C ALA A 150 -7.22 12.44 -9.19
N ALA A 151 -7.70 11.63 -8.22
CA ALA A 151 -9.01 10.99 -8.34
C ALA A 151 -10.16 12.02 -8.44
N ARG A 152 -10.11 13.11 -7.68
CA ARG A 152 -11.12 14.20 -7.76
C ARG A 152 -11.08 14.94 -9.10
N CYS A 153 -9.89 15.13 -9.68
CA CYS A 153 -9.78 15.70 -11.04
C CYS A 153 -10.39 14.75 -12.09
N ILE A 154 -10.12 13.45 -12.00
CA ILE A 154 -10.66 12.43 -12.90
C ILE A 154 -12.20 12.37 -12.83
N THR A 155 -12.77 12.53 -11.64
CA THR A 155 -14.22 12.50 -11.44
C THR A 155 -14.92 13.84 -11.66
N GLY A 156 -14.18 14.90 -12.00
CA GLY A 156 -14.73 16.24 -12.19
C GLY A 156 -15.08 16.98 -10.91
N LEU A 157 -14.81 16.41 -9.74
CA LEU A 157 -15.07 17.04 -8.42
C LEU A 157 -14.09 18.18 -8.09
N LEU A 158 -12.95 18.23 -8.79
CA LEU A 158 -11.97 19.30 -8.67
C LEU A 158 -11.47 19.66 -10.07
N PRO A 159 -11.80 20.84 -10.60
CA PRO A 159 -11.30 21.28 -11.90
C PRO A 159 -9.78 21.53 -11.80
N PRO A 160 -8.99 21.17 -12.82
CA PRO A 160 -7.57 21.49 -12.87
C PRO A 160 -7.37 23.00 -13.06
N LEU A 161 -6.28 23.54 -12.49
CA LEU A 161 -5.84 24.93 -12.73
C LEU A 161 -5.22 25.08 -14.12
N SER A 162 -4.50 24.03 -14.58
CA SER A 162 -3.92 23.94 -15.92
C SER A 162 -3.83 22.47 -16.35
N GLY A 163 -3.63 22.25 -17.64
CA GLY A 163 -3.74 20.95 -18.25
C GLY A 163 -5.20 20.56 -18.47
N GLN A 164 -5.44 19.31 -18.80
CA GLN A 164 -6.80 18.81 -19.04
C GLN A 164 -6.96 17.35 -18.68
N VAL A 165 -8.18 16.97 -18.34
CA VAL A 165 -8.59 15.57 -18.16
C VAL A 165 -9.53 15.21 -19.31
N LEU A 166 -9.21 14.14 -20.02
CA LEU A 166 -10.01 13.65 -21.15
C LEU A 166 -10.73 12.37 -20.75
N ASN A 167 -11.98 12.24 -21.16
CA ASN A 167 -12.76 11.01 -21.09
C ASN A 167 -13.04 10.54 -22.53
N ASN A 168 -12.52 9.38 -22.92
CA ASN A 168 -12.59 8.85 -24.28
C ASN A 168 -12.18 9.90 -25.35
N GLY A 169 -11.11 10.66 -25.05
CA GLY A 169 -10.57 11.71 -25.92
C GLY A 169 -11.29 13.06 -25.85
N ASN A 170 -12.39 13.19 -25.11
CA ASN A 170 -13.13 14.44 -24.95
C ASN A 170 -12.81 15.08 -23.61
N PRO A 171 -12.58 16.43 -23.56
CA PRO A 171 -12.37 17.11 -22.30
C PRO A 171 -13.55 16.92 -21.33
N LEU A 172 -13.23 16.71 -20.05
CA LEU A 172 -14.27 16.76 -19.01
C LEU A 172 -14.76 18.19 -18.86
N PRO A 173 -16.08 18.39 -18.64
CA PRO A 173 -16.61 19.73 -18.37
C PRO A 173 -15.99 20.30 -17.09
N ALA A 174 -15.75 21.60 -17.07
CA ALA A 174 -15.11 22.30 -15.96
C ALA A 174 -15.96 22.34 -14.66
N SER A 175 -17.23 21.97 -14.73
CA SER A 175 -18.15 21.84 -13.58
C SER A 175 -19.25 20.84 -13.90
N PHE A 176 -19.61 20.00 -12.93
CA PHE A 176 -20.91 19.33 -12.89
C PHE A 176 -21.84 20.15 -12.01
#